data_0f7938df29836ea22138ad3caac3d510
#
_entry.id   0f7938df29836ea22138ad3caac3d510
#
_cell.length_a   1.000
_cell.length_b   1.000
_cell.length_c   1.000
_cell.angle_alpha   90.00
_cell.angle_beta   90.00
_cell.angle_gamma   90.00
#
_symmetry.space_group_name_H-M   'P 1'
#
loop_
_entity.id
_entity.type
_entity.pdbx_description
1 polymer ?
#
loop_
_entity_poly.entity_id
_entity_poly.type
_entity_poly.pdbx_seq_one_letter_code
_entity_poly.pdbx_strand_id
1 'polypeptide(L)'
;MRVRYGAHRALPAMNEAEDVKKKSGVVIVDGSPLFREALAGLLHADSDFGNVAETGDKQLGMFYMDRLQPDLVIVDMHMKKGAAIELLRYAKNLPKSARVIMMTDRDDSEELMATVQLQAEGYLSKLIEVPELLSQIKRVVGGKVVVSNRLMAALTRAFREDTGEVDRDLNCLTSREKDVLKCLSIGMSNQQTGEYLSIQLGTVKVHVKHILKKMGFASRTQAALWARDRGVTI
;
A
#
# COMPACT_ATOMS: atom_id res chain seq x y z
N MET A 1 22.05 -37.84 64.17
CA MET A 1 22.54 -36.63 63.49
C MET A 1 21.89 -36.61 62.10
N ARG A 2 20.76 -35.88 61.91
CA ARG A 2 20.03 -35.84 60.64
C ARG A 2 20.37 -34.51 59.96
N VAL A 3 21.01 -34.59 58.79
CA VAL A 3 21.28 -33.45 57.92
C VAL A 3 20.04 -33.17 57.07
N ARG A 4 19.47 -31.98 57.19
CA ARG A 4 18.37 -31.48 56.38
C ARG A 4 18.95 -30.92 55.05
N TYR A 5 18.56 -31.46 53.93
CA TYR A 5 18.81 -30.90 52.61
C TYR A 5 17.91 -29.68 52.39
N GLY A 6 18.54 -28.58 52.02
CA GLY A 6 17.91 -27.29 51.81
C GLY A 6 17.09 -27.26 50.50
N ALA A 7 16.15 -26.34 50.53
CA ALA A 7 15.13 -26.05 49.53
C ALA A 7 15.68 -25.78 48.11
N HIS A 8 15.10 -26.43 47.12
CA HIS A 8 15.26 -26.10 45.71
C HIS A 8 14.76 -24.64 45.48
N ARG A 9 15.68 -23.77 45.12
CA ARG A 9 15.42 -22.42 44.65
C ARG A 9 14.85 -22.55 43.24
N ALA A 10 13.55 -22.29 43.07
CA ALA A 10 12.93 -22.23 41.75
C ALA A 10 13.66 -21.16 40.90
N LEU A 11 14.05 -21.56 39.69
CA LEU A 11 14.57 -20.66 38.68
C LEU A 11 13.42 -19.68 38.26
N PRO A 12 13.69 -18.39 38.11
CA PRO A 12 12.68 -17.49 37.62
C PRO A 12 12.27 -17.92 36.22
N ALA A 13 10.96 -17.91 35.95
CA ALA A 13 10.39 -18.14 34.62
C ALA A 13 11.07 -17.21 33.62
N MET A 14 11.59 -17.78 32.53
CA MET A 14 12.10 -17.02 31.41
C MET A 14 10.95 -16.20 30.87
N ASN A 15 11.13 -14.89 30.93
CA ASN A 15 10.23 -13.89 30.39
C ASN A 15 9.86 -14.25 28.95
N GLU A 16 8.57 -14.09 28.67
CA GLU A 16 7.99 -14.14 27.33
C GLU A 16 8.87 -13.32 26.38
N ALA A 17 9.28 -13.94 25.27
CA ALA A 17 9.96 -13.23 24.19
C ALA A 17 9.05 -12.08 23.77
N GLU A 18 9.45 -10.85 24.05
CA GLU A 18 8.85 -9.66 23.44
C GLU A 18 8.89 -9.91 21.93
N ASP A 19 7.72 -9.96 21.34
CA ASP A 19 7.51 -10.07 19.88
C ASP A 19 8.12 -8.81 19.26
N VAL A 20 9.41 -8.86 18.92
CA VAL A 20 10.13 -7.71 18.34
C VAL A 20 9.48 -7.44 16.99
N LYS A 21 8.51 -6.52 16.98
CA LYS A 21 7.81 -6.09 15.79
C LYS A 21 8.82 -5.79 14.69
N LYS A 22 8.81 -6.59 13.63
CA LYS A 22 9.73 -6.45 12.51
C LYS A 22 9.54 -5.06 11.88
N LYS A 23 10.58 -4.24 11.94
CA LYS A 23 10.58 -2.91 11.32
C LYS A 23 10.54 -3.03 9.81
N SER A 24 9.73 -2.16 9.18
CA SER A 24 9.58 -2.14 7.72
C SER A 24 10.76 -1.42 7.05
N GLY A 25 11.39 -2.06 6.07
CA GLY A 25 12.41 -1.45 5.22
C GLY A 25 11.76 -0.55 4.15
N VAL A 26 12.35 0.63 3.90
CA VAL A 26 11.81 1.62 2.97
C VAL A 26 12.89 2.10 2.00
N VAL A 27 12.51 2.24 0.71
CA VAL A 27 13.30 2.94 -0.31
C VAL A 27 12.50 4.14 -0.80
N ILE A 28 13.11 5.33 -0.77
CA ILE A 28 12.53 6.58 -1.28
C ILE A 28 13.27 6.97 -2.54
N VAL A 29 12.54 7.19 -3.63
CA VAL A 29 13.11 7.68 -4.90
C VAL A 29 12.37 8.96 -5.29
N ASP A 30 12.99 10.11 -5.06
CA ASP A 30 12.36 11.42 -5.22
C ASP A 30 13.37 12.44 -5.76
N GLY A 31 12.98 13.18 -6.80
CA GLY A 31 13.84 14.18 -7.45
C GLY A 31 14.08 15.44 -6.62
N SER A 32 13.24 15.73 -5.60
CA SER A 32 13.37 16.90 -4.73
C SER A 32 14.23 16.59 -3.51
N PRO A 33 15.46 17.11 -3.38
CA PRO A 33 16.36 16.79 -2.26
C PRO A 33 15.71 17.12 -0.90
N LEU A 34 15.14 18.32 -0.78
CA LEU A 34 14.55 18.77 0.49
C LEU A 34 13.40 17.86 0.94
N PHE A 35 12.49 17.52 0.03
CA PHE A 35 11.36 16.64 0.36
C PHE A 35 11.84 15.24 0.73
N ARG A 36 12.76 14.70 -0.03
CA ARG A 36 13.34 13.38 0.15
C ARG A 36 14.04 13.24 1.50
N GLU A 37 14.94 14.19 1.84
CA GLU A 37 15.66 14.19 3.11
C GLU A 37 14.72 14.38 4.30
N ALA A 38 13.72 15.27 4.19
CA ALA A 38 12.72 15.47 5.24
C ALA A 38 11.90 14.19 5.47
N LEU A 39 11.43 13.53 4.42
CA LEU A 39 10.66 12.28 4.52
C LEU A 39 11.51 11.15 5.11
N ALA A 40 12.77 11.00 4.69
CA ALA A 40 13.69 10.02 5.25
C ALA A 40 13.91 10.27 6.75
N GLY A 41 14.11 11.52 7.15
CA GLY A 41 14.23 11.91 8.57
C GLY A 41 13.01 11.56 9.40
N LEU A 42 11.80 11.80 8.87
CA LEU A 42 10.54 11.44 9.53
C LEU A 42 10.40 9.92 9.72
N LEU A 43 10.74 9.13 8.70
CA LEU A 43 10.66 7.68 8.79
C LEU A 43 11.74 7.09 9.70
N HIS A 44 12.95 7.64 9.73
CA HIS A 44 13.99 7.23 10.67
C HIS A 44 13.59 7.48 12.14
N ALA A 45 12.85 8.57 12.42
CA ALA A 45 12.39 8.89 13.75
C ALA A 45 11.22 8.01 14.24
N ASP A 46 10.54 7.29 13.34
CA ASP A 46 9.39 6.45 13.67
C ASP A 46 9.82 4.99 13.89
N SER A 47 9.44 4.43 15.03
CA SER A 47 9.85 3.08 15.45
C SER A 47 9.34 1.93 14.57
N ASP A 48 8.31 2.15 13.74
CA ASP A 48 7.75 1.15 12.84
C ASP A 48 8.62 0.91 11.60
N PHE A 49 9.55 1.85 11.29
CA PHE A 49 10.45 1.76 10.15
C PHE A 49 11.89 1.44 10.58
N GLY A 50 12.56 0.65 9.75
CA GLY A 50 13.94 0.21 9.98
C GLY A 50 14.92 0.87 9.01
N ASN A 51 15.43 0.09 8.07
CA ASN A 51 16.35 0.59 7.05
C ASN A 51 15.60 1.50 6.07
N VAL A 52 15.96 2.77 6.05
CA VAL A 52 15.46 3.76 5.08
C VAL A 52 16.61 4.17 4.19
N ALA A 53 16.52 3.87 2.89
CA ALA A 53 17.44 4.38 1.88
C ALA A 53 16.72 5.38 0.99
N GLU A 54 17.45 6.42 0.54
CA GLU A 54 16.85 7.47 -0.26
C GLU A 54 17.78 7.91 -1.40
N THR A 55 17.21 8.26 -2.53
CA THR A 55 17.96 8.75 -3.69
C THR A 55 17.09 9.57 -4.63
N GLY A 56 17.70 10.48 -5.40
CA GLY A 56 17.08 11.16 -6.54
C GLY A 56 17.31 10.46 -7.88
N ASP A 57 18.10 9.39 -7.91
CA ASP A 57 18.46 8.68 -9.14
C ASP A 57 17.72 7.36 -9.29
N LYS A 58 17.17 7.13 -10.48
CA LYS A 58 16.39 5.91 -10.80
C LYS A 58 17.24 4.63 -10.67
N GLN A 59 18.46 4.63 -11.20
CA GLN A 59 19.28 3.42 -11.23
C GLN A 59 19.74 3.05 -9.82
N LEU A 60 20.12 4.06 -9.03
CA LEU A 60 20.47 3.84 -7.63
C LEU A 60 19.25 3.41 -6.81
N GLY A 61 18.05 3.90 -7.14
CA GLY A 61 16.81 3.44 -6.53
C GLY A 61 16.56 1.95 -6.77
N MET A 62 16.70 1.48 -8.01
CA MET A 62 16.61 0.06 -8.36
C MET A 62 17.68 -0.78 -7.62
N PHE A 63 18.90 -0.30 -7.57
CA PHE A 63 19.98 -0.95 -6.82
C PHE A 63 19.65 -1.10 -5.33
N TYR A 64 19.09 -0.06 -4.68
CA TYR A 64 18.64 -0.16 -3.30
C TYR A 64 17.49 -1.14 -3.11
N MET A 65 16.55 -1.19 -4.04
CA MET A 65 15.46 -2.16 -4.01
C MET A 65 15.98 -3.60 -4.05
N ASP A 66 16.96 -3.90 -4.91
CA ASP A 66 17.57 -5.23 -4.99
C ASP A 66 18.32 -5.61 -3.71
N ARG A 67 19.07 -4.67 -3.16
CA ARG A 67 19.91 -4.93 -1.99
C ARG A 67 19.12 -5.04 -0.70
N LEU A 68 18.11 -4.22 -0.53
CA LEU A 68 17.36 -4.09 0.72
C LEU A 68 16.09 -4.94 0.75
N GLN A 69 15.57 -5.36 -0.42
CA GLN A 69 14.28 -6.04 -0.52
C GLN A 69 13.21 -5.38 0.36
N PRO A 70 12.91 -4.08 0.13
CA PRO A 70 12.12 -3.27 1.05
C PRO A 70 10.68 -3.77 1.15
N ASP A 71 10.01 -3.45 2.25
CA ASP A 71 8.57 -3.66 2.42
C ASP A 71 7.77 -2.55 1.71
N LEU A 72 8.37 -1.36 1.57
CA LEU A 72 7.76 -0.18 0.99
C LEU A 72 8.73 0.56 0.07
N VAL A 73 8.24 0.98 -1.09
CA VAL A 73 8.92 1.93 -1.99
C VAL A 73 8.05 3.18 -2.13
N ILE A 74 8.65 4.34 -1.95
CA ILE A 74 7.98 5.63 -2.16
C ILE A 74 8.62 6.29 -3.38
N VAL A 75 7.81 6.63 -4.38
CA VAL A 75 8.27 7.13 -5.69
C VAL A 75 7.63 8.48 -6.00
N ASP A 76 8.45 9.45 -6.35
CA ASP A 76 7.98 10.71 -6.93
C ASP A 76 7.47 10.49 -8.35
N MET A 77 6.24 10.91 -8.63
CA MET A 77 5.64 10.82 -9.96
C MET A 77 6.33 11.75 -10.98
N HIS A 78 6.88 12.86 -10.52
CA HIS A 78 7.50 13.88 -11.39
C HIS A 78 9.00 13.70 -11.61
N MET A 79 9.51 12.50 -11.47
CA MET A 79 10.84 12.15 -11.93
C MET A 79 10.95 12.28 -13.46
N LYS A 80 12.18 12.20 -13.99
CA LYS A 80 12.40 12.21 -15.45
C LYS A 80 11.41 11.31 -16.16
N LYS A 81 10.90 11.75 -17.32
CA LYS A 81 9.82 11.11 -18.08
C LYS A 81 9.92 9.57 -18.09
N GLY A 82 8.89 8.93 -17.61
CA GLY A 82 8.75 7.45 -17.53
C GLY A 82 9.46 6.78 -16.36
N ALA A 83 10.35 7.47 -15.62
CA ALA A 83 11.12 6.84 -14.54
C ALA A 83 10.23 6.35 -13.40
N ALA A 84 9.18 7.07 -13.04
CA ALA A 84 8.25 6.69 -11.98
C ALA A 84 7.53 5.37 -12.31
N ILE A 85 7.05 5.23 -13.54
CA ILE A 85 6.40 4.01 -14.05
C ILE A 85 7.36 2.82 -14.06
N GLU A 86 8.61 3.05 -14.49
CA GLU A 86 9.62 1.98 -14.50
C GLU A 86 9.97 1.52 -13.08
N LEU A 87 10.15 2.45 -12.14
CA LEU A 87 10.39 2.14 -10.72
C LEU A 87 9.24 1.37 -10.10
N LEU A 88 7.99 1.77 -10.38
CA LEU A 88 6.80 1.06 -9.92
C LEU A 88 6.78 -0.39 -10.44
N ARG A 89 6.98 -0.58 -11.74
CA ARG A 89 7.04 -1.94 -12.32
C ARG A 89 8.16 -2.75 -11.72
N TYR A 90 9.32 -2.16 -11.53
CA TYR A 90 10.48 -2.81 -10.93
C TYR A 90 10.18 -3.28 -9.51
N ALA A 91 9.65 -2.39 -8.65
CA ALA A 91 9.27 -2.73 -7.28
C ALA A 91 8.24 -3.86 -7.20
N LYS A 92 7.28 -3.90 -8.15
CA LYS A 92 6.26 -4.97 -8.22
C LYS A 92 6.82 -6.32 -8.66
N ASN A 93 7.94 -6.34 -9.38
CA ASN A 93 8.59 -7.56 -9.87
C ASN A 93 9.72 -8.06 -8.96
N LEU A 94 9.98 -7.42 -7.83
CA LEU A 94 10.95 -7.93 -6.85
C LEU A 94 10.54 -9.32 -6.34
N PRO A 95 11.50 -10.18 -5.96
CA PRO A 95 11.22 -11.50 -5.37
C PRO A 95 10.26 -11.41 -4.18
N LYS A 96 10.45 -10.41 -3.32
CA LYS A 96 9.48 -9.96 -2.33
C LYS A 96 8.83 -8.69 -2.86
N SER A 97 7.66 -8.81 -3.50
CA SER A 97 6.93 -7.67 -4.04
C SER A 97 6.72 -6.59 -2.98
N ALA A 98 7.34 -5.42 -3.19
CA ALA A 98 7.18 -4.28 -2.31
C ALA A 98 5.80 -3.61 -2.51
N ARG A 99 5.28 -2.99 -1.46
CA ARG A 99 4.20 -2.01 -1.60
C ARG A 99 4.75 -0.73 -2.16
N VAL A 100 3.98 -0.04 -2.98
CA VAL A 100 4.44 1.20 -3.60
C VAL A 100 3.47 2.35 -3.31
N ILE A 101 4.04 3.47 -2.85
CA ILE A 101 3.35 4.75 -2.75
C ILE A 101 3.88 5.66 -3.86
N MET A 102 2.97 6.17 -4.67
CA MET A 102 3.24 7.22 -5.65
C MET A 102 2.94 8.57 -5.01
N MET A 103 3.91 9.48 -5.02
CA MET A 103 3.77 10.82 -4.47
C MET A 103 3.79 11.88 -5.57
N THR A 104 2.90 12.88 -5.46
CA THR A 104 2.82 13.97 -6.43
C THR A 104 2.46 15.29 -5.75
N ASP A 105 2.93 16.40 -6.29
CA ASP A 105 2.49 17.76 -5.96
C ASP A 105 1.45 18.32 -6.94
N ARG A 106 1.13 17.57 -8.01
CA ARG A 106 0.22 17.95 -9.09
C ARG A 106 -0.93 16.96 -9.23
N ASP A 107 -1.98 17.40 -9.92
CA ASP A 107 -3.18 16.60 -10.19
C ASP A 107 -3.18 16.13 -11.67
N ASP A 108 -2.02 15.67 -12.19
CA ASP A 108 -1.92 15.12 -13.54
C ASP A 108 -2.65 13.79 -13.65
N SER A 109 -3.77 13.80 -14.35
CA SER A 109 -4.68 12.65 -14.41
C SER A 109 -4.12 11.49 -15.26
N GLU A 110 -3.35 11.75 -16.32
CA GLU A 110 -2.84 10.68 -17.21
C GLU A 110 -1.76 9.85 -16.52
N GLU A 111 -0.75 10.50 -15.90
CA GLU A 111 0.29 9.79 -15.16
C GLU A 111 -0.29 9.04 -13.96
N LEU A 112 -1.26 9.65 -13.28
CA LEU A 112 -1.95 9.03 -12.15
C LEU A 112 -2.69 7.76 -12.58
N MET A 113 -3.41 7.79 -13.71
CA MET A 113 -4.10 6.61 -14.26
C MET A 113 -3.14 5.48 -14.61
N ALA A 114 -2.01 5.78 -15.24
CA ALA A 114 -1.00 4.76 -15.56
C ALA A 114 -0.47 4.05 -14.30
N THR A 115 -0.26 4.78 -13.20
CA THR A 115 0.18 4.19 -11.93
C THR A 115 -0.91 3.35 -11.24
N VAL A 116 -2.18 3.74 -11.38
CA VAL A 116 -3.32 2.96 -10.88
C VAL A 116 -3.45 1.62 -11.61
N GLN A 117 -3.29 1.60 -12.93
CA GLN A 117 -3.30 0.37 -13.72
C GLN A 117 -2.18 -0.60 -13.29
N LEU A 118 -1.03 -0.08 -12.86
CA LEU A 118 0.11 -0.86 -12.35
C LEU A 118 -0.02 -1.24 -10.87
N GLN A 119 -1.17 -0.94 -10.23
CA GLN A 119 -1.54 -1.41 -8.91
C GLN A 119 -0.61 -0.92 -7.77
N ALA A 120 -0.19 0.34 -7.78
CA ALA A 120 0.37 0.96 -6.59
C ALA A 120 -0.67 0.94 -5.44
N GLU A 121 -0.23 0.81 -4.20
CA GLU A 121 -1.12 0.78 -3.03
C GLU A 121 -1.37 2.16 -2.43
N GLY A 122 -0.52 3.14 -2.72
CA GLY A 122 -0.65 4.51 -2.22
C GLY A 122 -0.58 5.55 -3.32
N TYR A 123 -1.45 6.56 -3.22
CA TYR A 123 -1.48 7.74 -4.08
C TYR A 123 -1.61 8.96 -3.18
N LEU A 124 -0.47 9.58 -2.84
CA LEU A 124 -0.42 10.64 -1.85
C LEU A 124 0.04 11.96 -2.46
N SER A 125 -0.58 13.06 -2.03
CA SER A 125 -0.11 14.39 -2.34
C SER A 125 1.10 14.76 -1.49
N LYS A 126 2.12 15.38 -2.06
CA LYS A 126 3.25 15.96 -1.29
C LYS A 126 2.83 17.16 -0.43
N LEU A 127 1.62 17.68 -0.63
CA LEU A 127 1.04 18.79 0.14
C LEU A 127 0.18 18.31 1.34
N ILE A 128 0.30 17.05 1.69
CA ILE A 128 -0.35 16.46 2.87
C ILE A 128 0.37 16.88 4.15
N GLU A 129 -0.36 17.03 5.25
CA GLU A 129 0.23 17.31 6.57
C GLU A 129 1.02 16.11 7.10
N VAL A 130 2.13 16.37 7.81
CA VAL A 130 3.06 15.32 8.27
C VAL A 130 2.39 14.23 9.10
N PRO A 131 1.52 14.53 10.11
CA PRO A 131 0.86 13.47 10.88
C PRO A 131 -0.05 12.58 10.03
N GLU A 132 -0.74 13.18 9.06
CA GLU A 132 -1.58 12.43 8.12
C GLU A 132 -0.72 11.59 7.19
N LEU A 133 0.39 12.12 6.65
CA LEU A 133 1.33 11.41 5.79
C LEU A 133 1.82 10.12 6.46
N LEU A 134 2.34 10.21 7.69
CA LEU A 134 2.81 9.04 8.43
C LEU A 134 1.68 8.02 8.68
N SER A 135 0.49 8.48 9.04
CA SER A 135 -0.69 7.62 9.20
C SER A 135 -1.03 6.87 7.90
N GLN A 136 -1.03 7.56 6.76
CA GLN A 136 -1.32 6.95 5.46
C GLN A 136 -0.23 5.96 5.03
N ILE A 137 1.05 6.28 5.25
CA ILE A 137 2.18 5.36 4.98
C ILE A 137 2.01 4.07 5.80
N LYS A 138 1.73 4.17 7.10
CA LYS A 138 1.49 3.00 7.97
C LYS A 138 0.29 2.15 7.50
N ARG A 139 -0.77 2.79 7.02
CA ARG A 139 -1.92 2.06 6.43
C ARG A 139 -1.52 1.29 5.18
N VAL A 140 -0.67 1.86 4.31
CA VAL A 140 -0.15 1.14 3.14
C VAL A 140 0.72 -0.03 3.57
N VAL A 141 1.63 0.16 4.52
CA VAL A 141 2.44 -0.93 5.09
C VAL A 141 1.55 -2.01 5.72
N GLY A 142 0.42 -1.63 6.34
CA GLY A 142 -0.62 -2.54 6.82
C GLY A 142 -1.47 -3.21 5.72
N GLY A 143 -1.15 -2.97 4.43
CA GLY A 143 -1.80 -3.61 3.29
C GLY A 143 -3.09 -2.94 2.80
N LYS A 144 -3.38 -1.72 3.24
CA LYS A 144 -4.52 -0.94 2.71
C LYS A 144 -4.13 -0.20 1.45
N VAL A 145 -5.08 -0.04 0.54
CA VAL A 145 -4.95 0.93 -0.56
C VAL A 145 -5.38 2.30 -0.04
N VAL A 146 -4.54 3.30 -0.32
CA VAL A 146 -4.72 4.65 0.19
C VAL A 146 -4.64 5.68 -0.95
N VAL A 147 -5.61 6.58 -0.99
CA VAL A 147 -5.60 7.73 -1.91
C VAL A 147 -5.87 8.99 -1.08
N SER A 148 -5.01 10.00 -1.20
CA SER A 148 -5.27 11.28 -0.54
C SER A 148 -6.52 11.95 -1.12
N ASN A 149 -7.26 12.69 -0.30
CA ASN A 149 -8.51 13.33 -0.70
C ASN A 149 -8.33 14.24 -1.92
N ARG A 150 -7.19 14.94 -2.01
CA ARG A 150 -6.85 15.80 -3.13
C ARG A 150 -6.80 15.03 -4.47
N LEU A 151 -6.21 13.85 -4.48
CA LEU A 151 -6.06 13.04 -5.70
C LEU A 151 -7.32 12.22 -6.03
N MET A 152 -8.22 12.06 -5.07
CA MET A 152 -9.46 11.31 -5.28
C MET A 152 -10.32 11.91 -6.39
N ALA A 153 -10.51 13.23 -6.39
CA ALA A 153 -11.30 13.92 -7.41
C ALA A 153 -10.67 13.82 -8.81
N ALA A 154 -9.33 13.93 -8.89
CA ALA A 154 -8.60 13.77 -10.15
C ALA A 154 -8.73 12.34 -10.69
N LEU A 155 -8.59 11.34 -9.86
CA LEU A 155 -8.77 9.92 -10.24
C LEU A 155 -10.21 9.64 -10.70
N THR A 156 -11.21 10.10 -9.95
CA THR A 156 -12.62 9.89 -10.33
C THR A 156 -12.92 10.50 -11.70
N ARG A 157 -12.40 11.71 -11.98
CA ARG A 157 -12.55 12.36 -13.28
C ARG A 157 -11.87 11.58 -14.39
N ALA A 158 -10.59 11.20 -14.20
CA ALA A 158 -9.84 10.42 -15.17
C ALA A 158 -10.51 9.06 -15.48
N PHE A 159 -11.09 8.41 -14.47
CA PHE A 159 -11.84 7.17 -14.69
C PHE A 159 -13.13 7.37 -15.51
N ARG A 160 -13.82 8.48 -15.35
CA ARG A 160 -15.01 8.79 -16.15
C ARG A 160 -14.64 9.07 -17.62
N GLU A 161 -13.52 9.77 -17.84
CA GLU A 161 -13.02 10.10 -19.18
C GLU A 161 -12.50 8.86 -19.92
N ASP A 162 -11.71 8.00 -19.25
CA ASP A 162 -11.09 6.80 -19.84
C ASP A 162 -12.12 5.69 -20.15
N THR A 163 -13.17 5.58 -19.36
CA THR A 163 -14.13 4.48 -19.52
C THR A 163 -15.40 4.82 -20.31
N GLY A 164 -15.56 6.08 -20.73
CA GLY A 164 -16.89 6.56 -21.10
C GLY A 164 -17.88 6.30 -19.97
N GLU A 165 -19.08 6.84 -19.96
CA GLU A 165 -20.13 6.46 -19.00
C GLU A 165 -20.61 5.01 -19.23
N VAL A 166 -19.73 4.03 -19.03
CA VAL A 166 -20.17 2.63 -18.99
C VAL A 166 -20.94 2.45 -17.68
N ASP A 167 -22.25 2.39 -17.80
CA ASP A 167 -23.14 2.07 -16.68
C ASP A 167 -22.83 0.64 -16.19
N ARG A 168 -21.90 0.55 -15.24
CA ARG A 168 -21.50 -0.73 -14.65
C ARG A 168 -22.59 -1.22 -13.71
N ASP A 169 -23.29 -2.25 -14.14
CA ASP A 169 -24.39 -2.83 -13.38
C ASP A 169 -23.86 -3.74 -12.26
N LEU A 170 -24.14 -3.35 -11.00
CA LEU A 170 -23.85 -4.18 -9.82
C LEU A 170 -24.60 -5.54 -9.85
N ASN A 171 -25.65 -5.67 -10.65
CA ASN A 171 -26.42 -6.91 -10.76
C ASN A 171 -25.66 -8.03 -11.46
N CYS A 172 -24.57 -7.71 -12.20
CA CYS A 172 -23.67 -8.72 -12.78
C CYS A 172 -22.84 -9.45 -11.70
N LEU A 173 -22.77 -8.92 -10.49
CA LEU A 173 -22.02 -9.50 -9.37
C LEU A 173 -22.90 -10.38 -8.51
N THR A 174 -22.34 -11.51 -8.07
CA THR A 174 -22.94 -12.35 -7.04
C THR A 174 -22.95 -11.61 -5.70
N SER A 175 -23.78 -12.05 -4.75
CA SER A 175 -23.83 -11.48 -3.39
C SER A 175 -22.44 -11.45 -2.75
N ARG A 176 -21.64 -12.52 -2.92
CA ARG A 176 -20.31 -12.62 -2.36
C ARG A 176 -19.31 -11.67 -3.02
N GLU A 177 -19.41 -11.47 -4.31
CA GLU A 177 -18.58 -10.48 -5.04
C GLU A 177 -18.97 -9.03 -4.61
N LYS A 178 -20.26 -8.77 -4.35
CA LYS A 178 -20.70 -7.48 -3.78
C LYS A 178 -20.09 -7.23 -2.40
N ASP A 179 -20.07 -8.24 -1.52
CA ASP A 179 -19.45 -8.12 -0.19
C ASP A 179 -17.95 -7.86 -0.30
N VAL A 180 -17.25 -8.55 -1.20
CA VAL A 180 -15.83 -8.29 -1.46
C VAL A 180 -15.62 -6.88 -2.01
N LEU A 181 -16.46 -6.42 -2.95
CA LEU A 181 -16.38 -5.06 -3.50
C LEU A 181 -16.56 -3.98 -2.43
N LYS A 182 -17.47 -4.18 -1.45
CA LYS A 182 -17.62 -3.30 -0.28
C LYS A 182 -16.33 -3.23 0.56
N CYS A 183 -15.67 -4.37 0.79
CA CYS A 183 -14.38 -4.38 1.48
C CYS A 183 -13.31 -3.62 0.70
N LEU A 184 -13.30 -3.74 -0.64
CA LEU A 184 -12.37 -2.98 -1.49
C LEU A 184 -12.63 -1.48 -1.39
N SER A 185 -13.88 -1.02 -1.35
CA SER A 185 -14.23 0.41 -1.33
C SER A 185 -13.67 1.16 -0.11
N ILE A 186 -13.47 0.46 1.00
CA ILE A 186 -12.86 0.99 2.23
C ILE A 186 -11.36 0.69 2.34
N GLY A 187 -10.75 0.16 1.26
CA GLY A 187 -9.32 -0.06 1.16
C GLY A 187 -8.77 -1.30 1.89
N MET A 188 -9.61 -2.27 2.23
CA MET A 188 -9.14 -3.51 2.87
C MET A 188 -8.20 -4.29 1.96
N SER A 189 -7.13 -4.87 2.52
CA SER A 189 -6.30 -5.86 1.83
C SER A 189 -7.06 -7.18 1.62
N ASN A 190 -6.51 -8.09 0.78
CA ASN A 190 -7.12 -9.41 0.61
C ASN A 190 -7.14 -10.22 1.92
N GLN A 191 -6.13 -10.05 2.76
CA GLN A 191 -6.07 -10.71 4.07
C GLN A 191 -7.16 -10.16 4.99
N GLN A 192 -7.27 -8.84 5.15
CA GLN A 192 -8.30 -8.19 5.94
C GLN A 192 -9.72 -8.52 5.43
N THR A 193 -9.90 -8.55 4.11
CA THR A 193 -11.17 -8.99 3.49
C THR A 193 -11.50 -10.44 3.82
N GLY A 194 -10.50 -11.33 3.80
CA GLY A 194 -10.67 -12.74 4.17
C GLY A 194 -11.07 -12.92 5.63
N GLU A 195 -10.39 -12.21 6.52
CA GLU A 195 -10.71 -12.20 7.96
C GLU A 195 -12.13 -11.66 8.20
N TYR A 196 -12.48 -10.51 7.63
CA TYR A 196 -13.79 -9.87 7.79
C TYR A 196 -14.94 -10.73 7.27
N LEU A 197 -14.75 -11.35 6.09
CA LEU A 197 -15.77 -12.18 5.44
C LEU A 197 -15.69 -13.66 5.83
N SER A 198 -14.76 -14.06 6.71
CA SER A 198 -14.51 -15.45 7.11
C SER A 198 -14.27 -16.40 5.93
N ILE A 199 -13.42 -15.98 4.97
CA ILE A 199 -12.99 -16.79 3.81
C ILE A 199 -11.48 -16.77 3.64
N GLN A 200 -10.95 -17.81 2.98
CA GLN A 200 -9.51 -17.93 2.75
C GLN A 200 -8.99 -16.84 1.79
N LEU A 201 -7.74 -16.42 2.00
CA LEU A 201 -7.03 -15.45 1.18
C LEU A 201 -7.09 -15.79 -0.33
N GLY A 202 -6.93 -17.07 -0.67
CA GLY A 202 -7.03 -17.56 -2.05
C GLY A 202 -8.41 -17.29 -2.67
N THR A 203 -9.48 -17.50 -1.91
CA THR A 203 -10.85 -17.25 -2.33
C THR A 203 -11.11 -15.77 -2.57
N VAL A 204 -10.58 -14.90 -1.70
CA VAL A 204 -10.66 -13.43 -1.91
C VAL A 204 -10.00 -13.03 -3.24
N LYS A 205 -8.78 -13.54 -3.52
CA LYS A 205 -8.07 -13.26 -4.79
C LYS A 205 -8.90 -13.66 -6.01
N VAL A 206 -9.60 -14.80 -5.95
CA VAL A 206 -10.49 -15.26 -7.02
C VAL A 206 -11.68 -14.31 -7.19
N HIS A 207 -12.36 -13.93 -6.10
CA HIS A 207 -13.47 -12.98 -6.18
C HIS A 207 -13.03 -11.63 -6.74
N VAL A 208 -11.89 -11.08 -6.29
CA VAL A 208 -11.35 -9.84 -6.84
C VAL A 208 -11.12 -9.96 -8.35
N LYS A 209 -10.48 -11.05 -8.82
CA LYS A 209 -10.28 -11.29 -10.25
C LYS A 209 -11.60 -11.34 -11.03
N HIS A 210 -12.62 -11.98 -10.50
CA HIS A 210 -13.93 -12.06 -11.14
C HIS A 210 -14.64 -10.70 -11.18
N ILE A 211 -14.59 -9.90 -10.09
CA ILE A 211 -15.12 -8.54 -10.05
C ILE A 211 -14.47 -7.68 -11.14
N LEU A 212 -13.12 -7.67 -11.21
CA LEU A 212 -12.39 -6.91 -12.20
C LEU A 212 -12.81 -7.30 -13.63
N LYS A 213 -12.92 -8.60 -13.91
CA LYS A 213 -13.32 -9.11 -15.22
C LYS A 213 -14.77 -8.76 -15.58
N LYS A 214 -15.73 -8.98 -14.65
CA LYS A 214 -17.16 -8.76 -14.90
C LYS A 214 -17.51 -7.30 -15.07
N MET A 215 -16.85 -6.42 -14.31
CA MET A 215 -17.11 -4.99 -14.33
C MET A 215 -16.14 -4.20 -15.22
N GLY A 216 -15.19 -4.88 -15.91
CA GLY A 216 -14.25 -4.22 -16.81
C GLY A 216 -13.28 -3.27 -16.12
N PHE A 217 -12.87 -3.58 -14.88
CA PHE A 217 -11.86 -2.79 -14.17
C PHE A 217 -10.44 -3.26 -14.51
N ALA A 218 -9.54 -2.31 -14.77
CA ALA A 218 -8.13 -2.59 -15.02
C ALA A 218 -7.38 -2.95 -13.73
N SER A 219 -7.82 -2.46 -12.56
CA SER A 219 -7.15 -2.72 -11.29
C SER A 219 -8.14 -2.76 -10.11
N ARG A 220 -7.70 -3.36 -8.97
CA ARG A 220 -8.46 -3.33 -7.71
C ARG A 220 -8.67 -1.92 -7.19
N THR A 221 -7.70 -1.03 -7.43
CA THR A 221 -7.78 0.39 -7.04
C THR A 221 -8.91 1.06 -7.80
N GLN A 222 -9.02 0.80 -9.11
CA GLN A 222 -10.12 1.29 -9.93
C GLN A 222 -11.48 0.80 -9.40
N ALA A 223 -11.60 -0.49 -9.09
CA ALA A 223 -12.81 -1.05 -8.50
C ALA A 223 -13.17 -0.42 -7.15
N ALA A 224 -12.17 -0.22 -6.28
CA ALA A 224 -12.35 0.41 -4.98
C ALA A 224 -12.84 1.86 -5.08
N LEU A 225 -12.23 2.65 -5.97
CA LEU A 225 -12.58 4.04 -6.20
C LEU A 225 -13.99 4.18 -6.80
N TRP A 226 -14.31 3.37 -7.81
CA TRP A 226 -15.64 3.33 -8.41
C TRP A 226 -16.71 2.97 -7.39
N ALA A 227 -16.47 1.94 -6.58
CA ALA A 227 -17.42 1.50 -5.55
C ALA A 227 -17.65 2.60 -4.49
N ARG A 228 -16.57 3.28 -4.07
CA ARG A 228 -16.64 4.40 -3.12
C ARG A 228 -17.42 5.59 -3.67
N ASP A 229 -17.17 5.98 -4.93
CA ASP A 229 -17.89 7.08 -5.60
C ASP A 229 -19.41 6.80 -5.75
N ARG A 230 -19.79 5.54 -5.91
CA ARG A 230 -21.19 5.08 -6.00
C ARG A 230 -21.81 4.74 -4.64
N GLY A 231 -21.14 5.02 -3.53
CA GLY A 231 -21.64 4.74 -2.19
C GLY A 231 -21.77 3.27 -1.83
N VAL A 232 -21.05 2.38 -2.54
CA VAL A 232 -21.01 0.94 -2.24
C VAL A 232 -20.09 0.72 -1.04
N THR A 233 -20.66 0.79 0.18
CA THR A 233 -19.93 0.64 1.46
C THR A 233 -20.50 -0.50 2.30
N ILE A 234 -19.77 -0.86 3.36
CA ILE A 234 -20.20 -1.85 4.37
C ILE A 234 -21.32 -1.27 5.21
#